data_aba52346ee9857b3ff4662839b5f9c1e
#
_entry.id   aba52346ee9857b3ff4662839b5f9c1e
#
_cell.length_a   1.000
_cell.length_b   1.000
_cell.length_c   1.000
_cell.angle_alpha   90.00
_cell.angle_beta   90.00
_cell.angle_gamma   90.00
#
_symmetry.space_group_name_H-M   'P 1'
#
loop_
_entity.id
_entity.type
_entity.pdbx_description
1 polymer ?
#
loop_
_entity_poly.entity_id
_entity_poly.type
_entity_poly.pdbx_seq_one_letter_code
_entity_poly.pdbx_strand_id
1 'polypeptide(L)'
;LSDLARRGEEHFHRHVIPRLRRAGWRPRAVAYDGYGSATMVRVIARVVMRSPGAPAEGPLFQHIPEDLPSITQLREAAIASLLDAQRGWRSFIDIPVPFIPFTVKVGGRKLSAQADRGGYIDVVIRNHNLKPGWHEATITGPAMDTIKAPVLIIPDGPQLGVVCDIDDTVMVTHMPRALVASWNAFVKQSFARQAVPGMAALLNRVQKTNPGAPVIYLSTGAWNVVPTLRNFFERHNFPRGPMLMTDWGPTNTGWFRSGLEHKRTQLRRLMIDLPEVKWLLIGDDGQFDRIIYGDLAHDHGDKVEAIAIRKLTSSEHVLAGGNHVALAEPQVRSLKQSGALVVSGRDGFTLARKLPASLVGPQP
;
A
#
# COMPACT_ATOMS: atom_id res chain seq x y z
N LEU A 1 -21.47 -8.92 18.31
CA LEU A 1 -20.07 -8.41 18.50
C LEU A 1 -19.83 -7.08 17.74
N SER A 2 -20.39 -6.92 16.53
CA SER A 2 -20.23 -5.68 15.73
C SER A 2 -20.87 -4.45 16.40
N ASP A 3 -22.03 -4.57 17.05
CA ASP A 3 -22.70 -3.46 17.71
C ASP A 3 -21.99 -2.98 18.99
N LEU A 4 -21.38 -3.90 19.74
CA LEU A 4 -20.59 -3.56 20.92
C LEU A 4 -19.29 -2.83 20.53
N ALA A 5 -18.60 -3.30 19.47
CA ALA A 5 -17.43 -2.64 18.92
C ALA A 5 -17.77 -1.24 18.38
N ARG A 6 -18.89 -1.10 17.68
CA ARG A 6 -19.40 0.18 17.20
C ARG A 6 -19.69 1.18 18.32
N ARG A 7 -20.39 0.75 19.37
CA ARG A 7 -20.70 1.59 20.54
C ARG A 7 -19.43 1.98 21.32
N GLY A 8 -18.48 1.05 21.46
CA GLY A 8 -17.18 1.33 22.08
C GLY A 8 -16.39 2.39 21.32
N GLU A 9 -16.36 2.31 19.99
CA GLU A 9 -15.69 3.27 19.12
C GLU A 9 -16.39 4.64 19.11
N GLU A 10 -17.71 4.68 19.04
CA GLU A 10 -18.48 5.93 19.16
C GLU A 10 -18.27 6.61 20.53
N HIS A 11 -18.21 5.81 21.59
CA HIS A 11 -17.90 6.30 22.95
C HIS A 11 -16.47 6.83 23.03
N PHE A 12 -15.51 6.11 22.44
CA PHE A 12 -14.11 6.52 22.36
C PHE A 12 -13.99 7.86 21.62
N HIS A 13 -14.56 7.98 20.43
CA HIS A 13 -14.51 9.22 19.64
C HIS A 13 -15.17 10.40 20.37
N ARG A 14 -16.30 10.17 21.01
CA ARG A 14 -17.05 11.22 21.72
C ARG A 14 -16.32 11.76 22.96
N HIS A 15 -15.55 10.91 23.65
CA HIS A 15 -14.90 11.29 24.91
C HIS A 15 -13.39 11.51 24.76
N VAL A 16 -12.72 10.81 23.86
CA VAL A 16 -11.24 10.88 23.71
C VAL A 16 -10.82 12.05 22.84
N ILE A 17 -11.45 12.27 21.69
CA ILE A 17 -11.08 13.38 20.79
C ILE A 17 -11.15 14.75 21.47
N PRO A 18 -12.19 15.12 22.22
CA PRO A 18 -12.23 16.41 22.92
C PRO A 18 -11.14 16.55 23.99
N ARG A 19 -10.77 15.44 24.68
CA ARG A 19 -9.68 15.45 25.65
C ARG A 19 -8.34 15.65 24.98
N LEU A 20 -8.10 14.99 23.84
CA LEU A 20 -6.88 15.16 23.05
C LEU A 20 -6.74 16.59 22.54
N ARG A 21 -7.83 17.21 22.04
CA ARG A 21 -7.83 18.61 21.62
C ARG A 21 -7.47 19.56 22.77
N ARG A 22 -7.98 19.31 24.00
CA ARG A 22 -7.61 20.08 25.19
C ARG A 22 -6.14 19.87 25.59
N ALA A 23 -5.56 18.71 25.29
CA ALA A 23 -4.14 18.41 25.46
C ALA A 23 -3.26 18.93 24.29
N GLY A 24 -3.80 19.77 23.40
CA GLY A 24 -3.07 20.39 22.29
C GLY A 24 -2.94 19.53 21.03
N TRP A 25 -3.56 18.33 20.98
CA TRP A 25 -3.59 17.52 19.78
C TRP A 25 -4.47 18.19 18.72
N ARG A 26 -4.02 18.09 17.44
CA ARG A 26 -4.75 18.67 16.31
C ARG A 26 -5.03 17.65 15.22
N PRO A 27 -6.18 17.76 14.51
CA PRO A 27 -6.43 16.99 13.31
C PRO A 27 -5.36 17.29 12.25
N ARG A 28 -4.80 16.26 11.66
CA ARG A 28 -3.85 16.37 10.57
C ARG A 28 -4.21 15.39 9.48
N ALA A 29 -4.25 15.88 8.25
CA ALA A 29 -4.40 15.02 7.10
C ALA A 29 -3.04 14.47 6.66
N VAL A 30 -3.01 13.19 6.30
CA VAL A 30 -1.86 12.48 5.70
C VAL A 30 -2.26 12.10 4.29
N ALA A 31 -1.54 12.63 3.31
CA ALA A 31 -1.81 12.36 1.90
C ALA A 31 -1.16 11.06 1.44
N TYR A 32 -1.89 10.34 0.59
CA TYR A 32 -1.39 9.17 -0.13
C TYR A 32 -1.40 9.44 -1.63
N ASP A 33 -0.59 8.70 -2.40
CA ASP A 33 -0.56 8.86 -3.85
C ASP A 33 -1.85 8.31 -4.45
N GLY A 34 -2.61 9.18 -5.12
CA GLY A 34 -3.80 8.84 -5.87
C GLY A 34 -3.48 8.51 -7.32
N TYR A 35 -4.50 8.12 -8.08
CA TYR A 35 -4.39 7.86 -9.51
C TYR A 35 -5.64 8.32 -10.27
N GLY A 36 -5.53 8.41 -11.58
CA GLY A 36 -6.65 8.74 -12.44
C GLY A 36 -6.36 8.53 -13.92
N SER A 37 -7.38 8.75 -14.73
CA SER A 37 -7.34 8.83 -16.19
C SER A 37 -7.63 10.26 -16.64
N ALA A 38 -7.77 10.53 -17.92
CA ALA A 38 -8.20 11.86 -18.40
C ALA A 38 -9.60 12.26 -17.88
N THR A 39 -10.46 11.30 -17.53
CA THR A 39 -11.87 11.56 -17.16
C THR A 39 -12.11 11.61 -15.67
N MET A 40 -11.25 10.98 -14.86
CA MET A 40 -11.42 10.90 -13.40
C MET A 40 -10.11 10.93 -12.67
N VAL A 41 -10.11 11.45 -11.44
CA VAL A 41 -8.99 11.36 -10.51
C VAL A 41 -9.47 10.93 -9.13
N ARG A 42 -8.83 9.93 -8.57
CA ARG A 42 -9.03 9.44 -7.20
C ARG A 42 -8.02 10.10 -6.29
N VAL A 43 -8.50 10.79 -5.27
CA VAL A 43 -7.68 11.45 -4.25
C VAL A 43 -7.83 10.70 -2.94
N ILE A 44 -6.71 10.32 -2.33
CA ILE A 44 -6.67 9.48 -1.14
C ILE A 44 -5.88 10.20 -0.04
N ALA A 45 -6.47 10.28 1.16
CA ALA A 45 -5.82 10.79 2.36
C ALA A 45 -6.46 10.20 3.61
N ARG A 46 -5.87 10.44 4.79
CA ARG A 46 -6.46 10.09 6.08
C ARG A 46 -6.29 11.22 7.06
N VAL A 47 -7.32 11.51 7.84
CA VAL A 47 -7.24 12.51 8.90
C VAL A 47 -7.09 11.83 10.26
N VAL A 48 -6.03 12.18 10.97
CA VAL A 48 -5.67 11.62 12.27
C VAL A 48 -5.36 12.71 13.27
N MET A 49 -5.56 12.44 14.57
CA MET A 49 -5.11 13.33 15.64
C MET A 49 -3.61 13.14 15.87
N ARG A 50 -2.85 14.21 15.86
CA ARG A 50 -1.42 14.21 16.19
C ARG A 50 -1.11 15.04 17.41
N SER A 51 -0.12 14.55 18.19
CA SER A 51 0.36 15.21 19.41
C SER A 51 1.11 16.53 19.08
N PRO A 52 1.12 17.49 20.01
CA PRO A 52 2.02 18.63 19.92
C PRO A 52 3.48 18.17 19.81
N GLY A 53 4.23 18.77 18.88
CA GLY A 53 5.63 18.39 18.63
C GLY A 53 5.86 17.19 17.73
N ALA A 54 4.80 16.49 17.25
CA ALA A 54 4.97 15.49 16.21
C ALA A 54 5.48 16.15 14.91
N PRO A 55 6.49 15.57 14.22
CA PRO A 55 7.05 16.16 13.01
C PRO A 55 5.99 16.43 11.96
N ALA A 56 6.15 17.54 11.23
CA ALA A 56 5.19 17.99 10.23
C ALA A 56 5.07 17.01 9.06
N GLU A 57 6.15 16.51 8.55
CA GLU A 57 6.31 15.54 7.48
C GLU A 57 7.53 14.68 7.79
N GLY A 58 7.49 13.45 7.36
CA GLY A 58 8.64 12.56 7.46
C GLY A 58 8.33 11.27 8.22
N PRO A 59 9.14 10.25 7.97
CA PRO A 59 9.09 9.02 8.74
C PRO A 59 9.38 9.35 10.20
N LEU A 60 8.72 8.66 11.09
CA LEU A 60 8.87 8.76 12.53
C LEU A 60 10.31 8.51 13.04
N PHE A 61 11.26 8.30 12.12
CA PHE A 61 12.64 7.88 12.38
C PHE A 61 13.63 8.56 11.43
N GLN A 62 13.77 9.88 11.51
CA GLN A 62 14.84 10.58 10.76
C GLN A 62 16.23 10.48 11.41
N HIS A 63 16.35 9.91 12.61
CA HIS A 63 17.63 9.78 13.30
C HIS A 63 17.81 8.36 13.84
N ILE A 64 18.30 7.46 12.99
CA ILE A 64 19.03 6.27 13.45
C ILE A 64 20.51 6.57 13.23
N PRO A 65 21.35 6.50 14.28
CA PRO A 65 22.79 6.59 14.13
C PRO A 65 23.29 5.49 13.17
N GLU A 66 24.21 5.84 12.29
CA GLU A 66 24.79 4.91 11.31
C GLU A 66 25.66 3.81 11.95
N ASP A 67 26.02 3.96 13.23
CA ASP A 67 26.80 2.98 13.98
C ASP A 67 25.89 2.01 14.73
N LEU A 68 25.77 0.78 14.22
CA LEU A 68 25.05 -0.31 14.86
C LEU A 68 25.76 -0.77 16.13
N PRO A 69 25.12 -0.66 17.32
CA PRO A 69 25.70 -1.13 18.58
C PRO A 69 25.81 -2.65 18.63
N SER A 70 26.79 -3.18 19.38
CA SER A 70 26.97 -4.61 19.62
C SER A 70 25.74 -5.27 20.27
N ILE A 71 25.61 -6.61 20.10
CA ILE A 71 24.44 -7.39 20.59
C ILE A 71 24.14 -7.16 22.08
N THR A 72 25.16 -6.87 22.90
CA THR A 72 25.01 -6.57 24.35
C THR A 72 24.38 -5.19 24.56
N GLN A 73 24.80 -4.19 23.80
CA GLN A 73 24.24 -2.83 23.82
C GLN A 73 22.81 -2.79 23.26
N LEU A 74 22.49 -3.69 22.29
CA LEU A 74 21.12 -3.86 21.78
C LEU A 74 20.17 -4.42 22.85
N ARG A 75 20.66 -5.23 23.79
CA ARG A 75 19.85 -5.80 24.88
C ARG A 75 19.53 -4.77 25.94
N GLU A 76 20.46 -3.92 26.32
CA GLU A 76 20.24 -2.82 27.26
C GLU A 76 19.43 -1.68 26.64
N ALA A 77 19.69 -1.35 25.37
CA ALA A 77 18.89 -0.40 24.62
C ALA A 77 17.46 -0.90 24.36
N ALA A 78 17.25 -2.23 24.22
CA ALA A 78 15.91 -2.81 24.11
C ALA A 78 15.10 -2.67 25.42
N ILE A 79 15.73 -2.80 26.58
CA ILE A 79 15.08 -2.61 27.89
C ILE A 79 14.80 -1.12 28.13
N ALA A 80 15.74 -0.22 27.84
CA ALA A 80 15.55 1.21 27.91
C ALA A 80 14.50 1.70 26.90
N SER A 81 14.51 1.15 25.67
CA SER A 81 13.51 1.45 24.64
C SER A 81 12.13 0.87 24.94
N LEU A 82 12.00 -0.20 25.75
CA LEU A 82 10.71 -0.69 26.25
C LEU A 82 10.11 0.29 27.28
N LEU A 83 10.95 0.92 28.11
CA LEU A 83 10.51 1.94 29.06
C LEU A 83 10.22 3.29 28.38
N ASP A 84 11.01 3.68 27.37
CA ASP A 84 10.72 4.85 26.53
C ASP A 84 9.60 4.57 25.54
N ALA A 85 9.44 3.34 25.04
CA ALA A 85 8.30 2.93 24.24
C ALA A 85 6.98 3.03 25.04
N GLN A 86 6.99 2.83 26.36
CA GLN A 86 5.81 3.10 27.18
C GLN A 86 5.45 4.60 27.24
N ARG A 87 6.41 5.50 27.05
CA ARG A 87 6.17 6.95 26.95
C ARG A 87 5.96 7.39 25.48
N GLY A 88 6.66 6.77 24.55
CA GLY A 88 6.65 7.14 23.12
C GLY A 88 5.52 6.50 22.29
N TRP A 89 4.95 5.35 22.69
CA TRP A 89 3.89 4.68 21.93
C TRP A 89 2.62 5.53 21.76
N ARG A 90 2.36 6.44 22.70
CA ARG A 90 1.22 7.37 22.62
C ARG A 90 1.33 8.36 21.47
N SER A 91 2.55 8.68 21.02
CA SER A 91 2.78 9.56 19.86
C SER A 91 2.65 8.82 18.51
N PHE A 92 2.57 7.50 18.51
CA PHE A 92 2.53 6.65 17.30
C PHE A 92 1.15 6.07 17.00
N ILE A 93 0.15 6.30 17.85
CA ILE A 93 -1.22 5.89 17.57
C ILE A 93 -1.84 6.98 16.70
N ASP A 94 -2.01 6.69 15.43
CA ASP A 94 -2.84 7.47 14.54
C ASP A 94 -4.31 7.29 14.96
N ILE A 95 -4.81 8.22 15.76
CA ILE A 95 -6.22 8.23 16.20
C ILE A 95 -7.04 8.86 15.05
N PRO A 96 -7.90 8.09 14.37
CA PRO A 96 -8.67 8.60 13.26
C PRO A 96 -9.63 9.72 13.70
N VAL A 97 -9.84 10.70 12.82
CA VAL A 97 -10.84 11.76 13.01
C VAL A 97 -12.00 11.49 12.08
N PRO A 98 -13.06 10.81 12.56
CA PRO A 98 -14.21 10.46 11.72
C PRO A 98 -15.03 11.69 11.35
N PHE A 99 -15.65 11.61 10.17
CA PHE A 99 -16.65 12.53 9.66
C PHE A 99 -16.23 14.01 9.62
N ILE A 100 -14.93 14.29 9.66
CA ILE A 100 -14.43 15.66 9.52
C ILE A 100 -14.75 16.19 8.11
N PRO A 101 -15.36 17.38 7.98
CA PRO A 101 -15.62 17.95 6.67
C PRO A 101 -14.31 18.38 6.00
N PHE A 102 -14.21 18.17 4.70
CA PHE A 102 -13.06 18.57 3.89
C PHE A 102 -13.50 19.08 2.52
N THR A 103 -12.57 19.76 1.87
CA THR A 103 -12.70 20.15 0.47
C THR A 103 -11.44 19.73 -0.27
N VAL A 104 -11.62 19.06 -1.41
CA VAL A 104 -10.55 18.72 -2.35
C VAL A 104 -10.65 19.64 -3.56
N LYS A 105 -9.52 20.22 -3.98
CA LYS A 105 -9.37 20.97 -5.23
C LYS A 105 -8.33 20.30 -6.11
N VAL A 106 -8.67 20.00 -7.35
CA VAL A 106 -7.76 19.38 -8.34
C VAL A 106 -8.21 19.72 -9.76
N GLY A 107 -7.29 20.10 -10.64
CA GLY A 107 -7.57 20.37 -12.06
C GLY A 107 -8.72 21.37 -12.28
N GLY A 108 -8.80 22.42 -11.47
CA GLY A 108 -9.88 23.43 -11.55
C GLY A 108 -11.23 22.97 -10.95
N ARG A 109 -11.34 21.73 -10.49
CA ARG A 109 -12.55 21.19 -9.84
C ARG A 109 -12.45 21.26 -8.33
N LYS A 110 -13.62 21.32 -7.68
CA LYS A 110 -13.78 21.35 -6.23
C LYS A 110 -14.85 20.35 -5.81
N LEU A 111 -14.54 19.55 -4.80
CA LEU A 111 -15.47 18.63 -4.15
C LEU A 111 -15.43 18.85 -2.64
N SER A 112 -16.58 19.00 -2.01
CA SER A 112 -16.70 19.05 -0.54
C SER A 112 -17.45 17.81 -0.07
N ALA A 113 -16.91 17.15 0.96
CA ALA A 113 -17.47 15.93 1.54
C ALA A 113 -17.03 15.80 3.00
N GLN A 114 -17.31 14.66 3.61
CA GLN A 114 -16.84 14.29 4.94
C GLN A 114 -15.97 13.03 4.84
N ALA A 115 -14.92 12.96 5.67
CA ALA A 115 -14.14 11.76 5.84
C ALA A 115 -15.04 10.61 6.33
N ASP A 116 -14.63 9.40 6.04
CA ASP A 116 -15.36 8.23 6.54
C ASP A 116 -15.13 8.02 8.05
N ARG A 117 -15.66 6.92 8.58
CA ARG A 117 -15.54 6.55 9.99
C ARG A 117 -14.08 6.32 10.42
N GLY A 118 -13.20 5.83 9.54
CA GLY A 118 -11.77 5.64 9.77
C GLY A 118 -10.93 6.90 9.57
N GLY A 119 -11.59 8.05 9.29
CA GLY A 119 -10.93 9.31 8.96
C GLY A 119 -10.40 9.34 7.52
N TYR A 120 -10.77 8.38 6.65
CA TYR A 120 -10.28 8.34 5.27
C TYR A 120 -11.03 9.33 4.37
N ILE A 121 -10.27 9.92 3.50
CA ILE A 121 -10.69 10.70 2.34
C ILE A 121 -10.36 9.82 1.12
N ASP A 122 -11.37 9.25 0.48
CA ASP A 122 -11.25 8.47 -0.76
C ASP A 122 -12.35 8.96 -1.71
N VAL A 123 -12.01 9.93 -2.54
CA VAL A 123 -12.96 10.61 -3.41
C VAL A 123 -12.53 10.57 -4.86
N VAL A 124 -13.51 10.49 -5.74
CA VAL A 124 -13.32 10.55 -7.19
C VAL A 124 -13.87 11.89 -7.70
N ILE A 125 -13.02 12.64 -8.40
CA ILE A 125 -13.39 13.89 -9.06
C ILE A 125 -13.29 13.66 -10.57
N ARG A 126 -14.38 14.01 -11.27
CA ARG A 126 -14.50 13.84 -12.74
C ARG A 126 -14.27 15.15 -13.46
N ASN A 127 -13.86 15.04 -14.75
CA ASN A 127 -13.68 16.20 -15.65
C ASN A 127 -12.68 17.23 -15.10
N HIS A 128 -11.55 16.76 -14.62
CA HIS A 128 -10.53 17.57 -13.94
C HIS A 128 -9.57 18.33 -14.89
N ASN A 129 -9.56 18.02 -16.20
CA ASN A 129 -8.73 18.66 -17.23
C ASN A 129 -7.20 18.61 -16.98
N LEU A 130 -6.70 17.64 -16.19
CA LEU A 130 -5.27 17.45 -15.99
C LEU A 130 -4.68 16.67 -17.16
N LYS A 131 -3.44 17.01 -17.52
CA LYS A 131 -2.64 16.24 -18.49
C LYS A 131 -2.07 14.99 -17.84
N PRO A 132 -1.65 13.96 -18.62
CA PRO A 132 -0.93 12.82 -18.10
C PRO A 132 0.31 13.25 -17.29
N GLY A 133 0.62 12.48 -16.22
CA GLY A 133 1.74 12.73 -15.32
C GLY A 133 1.33 13.00 -13.88
N TRP A 134 2.31 13.34 -13.04
CA TRP A 134 2.09 13.64 -11.64
C TRP A 134 1.55 15.07 -11.44
N HIS A 135 0.50 15.18 -10.63
CA HIS A 135 -0.14 16.44 -10.21
C HIS A 135 -0.38 16.42 -8.69
N GLU A 136 -0.86 17.56 -8.18
CA GLU A 136 -1.21 17.70 -6.76
C GLU A 136 -2.69 18.10 -6.61
N ALA A 137 -3.41 17.37 -5.81
CA ALA A 137 -4.70 17.79 -5.28
C ALA A 137 -4.47 18.54 -3.96
N THR A 138 -5.20 19.62 -3.74
CA THR A 138 -5.17 20.37 -2.47
C THR A 138 -6.35 19.95 -1.61
N ILE A 139 -6.08 19.54 -0.36
CA ILE A 139 -7.10 19.14 0.62
C ILE A 139 -7.09 20.19 1.75
N THR A 140 -8.28 20.73 2.04
CA THR A 140 -8.49 21.72 3.09
C THR A 140 -9.67 21.30 3.97
N GLY A 141 -9.66 21.69 5.24
CA GLY A 141 -10.78 21.47 6.14
C GLY A 141 -10.68 22.34 7.39
N PRO A 142 -11.75 22.46 8.17
CA PRO A 142 -11.75 23.24 9.40
C PRO A 142 -10.79 22.60 10.42
N ALA A 143 -9.97 23.45 11.04
CA ALA A 143 -9.02 23.05 12.08
C ALA A 143 -7.96 22.01 11.69
N MET A 144 -7.66 21.89 10.39
CA MET A 144 -6.53 21.12 9.87
C MET A 144 -5.72 21.95 8.86
N ASP A 145 -4.41 21.65 8.78
CA ASP A 145 -3.55 22.30 7.80
C ASP A 145 -3.94 21.90 6.37
N THR A 146 -3.73 22.83 5.44
CA THR A 146 -3.85 22.52 4.01
C THR A 146 -2.75 21.57 3.59
N ILE A 147 -3.10 20.46 2.95
CA ILE A 147 -2.14 19.49 2.45
C ILE A 147 -2.25 19.32 0.94
N LYS A 148 -1.15 18.87 0.35
CA LYS A 148 -1.07 18.49 -1.06
C LYS A 148 -1.02 16.96 -1.15
N ALA A 149 -1.95 16.38 -1.91
CA ALA A 149 -2.04 14.95 -2.17
C ALA A 149 -1.58 14.69 -3.62
N PRO A 150 -0.49 13.94 -3.83
CA PRO A 150 -0.03 13.60 -5.17
C PRO A 150 -1.04 12.69 -5.89
N VAL A 151 -1.22 12.92 -7.18
CA VAL A 151 -2.06 12.07 -8.04
C VAL A 151 -1.37 11.83 -9.37
N LEU A 152 -1.36 10.59 -9.83
CA LEU A 152 -0.83 10.19 -11.12
C LEU A 152 -1.96 10.10 -12.13
N ILE A 153 -1.94 10.96 -13.15
CA ILE A 153 -2.87 10.88 -14.28
C ILE A 153 -2.24 10.00 -15.36
N ILE A 154 -2.91 8.91 -15.65
CA ILE A 154 -2.51 7.92 -16.63
C ILE A 154 -3.01 8.37 -18.01
N PRO A 155 -2.18 8.31 -19.07
CA PRO A 155 -2.60 8.66 -20.43
C PRO A 155 -3.80 7.84 -20.89
N ASP A 156 -4.60 8.39 -21.79
CA ASP A 156 -5.64 7.64 -22.49
C ASP A 156 -5.03 6.72 -23.54
N GLY A 157 -5.79 5.72 -23.94
CA GLY A 157 -5.44 4.75 -24.96
C GLY A 157 -4.86 3.45 -24.40
N PRO A 158 -4.76 2.42 -25.26
CA PRO A 158 -4.24 1.12 -24.88
C PRO A 158 -2.79 1.21 -24.43
N GLN A 159 -2.51 0.79 -23.21
CA GLN A 159 -1.17 0.79 -22.66
C GLN A 159 -0.96 -0.33 -21.64
N LEU A 160 0.30 -0.62 -21.34
CA LEU A 160 0.67 -1.52 -20.26
C LEU A 160 0.63 -0.77 -18.93
N GLY A 161 0.15 -1.45 -17.88
CA GLY A 161 0.32 -1.06 -16.48
C GLY A 161 0.87 -2.21 -15.66
N VAL A 162 1.42 -1.92 -14.50
CA VAL A 162 1.91 -2.93 -13.56
C VAL A 162 1.14 -2.81 -12.27
N VAL A 163 0.62 -3.94 -11.76
CA VAL A 163 0.23 -4.08 -10.35
C VAL A 163 1.26 -4.99 -9.69
N CYS A 164 1.90 -4.48 -8.65
CA CYS A 164 2.93 -5.22 -7.93
C CYS A 164 2.56 -5.32 -6.45
N ASP A 165 2.50 -6.56 -5.93
CA ASP A 165 2.42 -6.79 -4.50
C ASP A 165 3.71 -6.33 -3.81
N ILE A 166 3.64 -6.05 -2.51
CA ILE A 166 4.76 -5.50 -1.73
C ILE A 166 5.43 -6.58 -0.87
N ASP A 167 4.65 -7.22 0.01
CA ASP A 167 5.19 -8.14 1.00
C ASP A 167 5.63 -9.45 0.33
N ASP A 168 6.86 -9.89 0.59
CA ASP A 168 7.47 -11.06 -0.04
C ASP A 168 7.56 -11.01 -1.59
N THR A 169 7.22 -9.89 -2.20
CA THR A 169 7.35 -9.62 -3.64
C THR A 169 8.41 -8.55 -3.91
N VAL A 170 8.28 -7.38 -3.30
CA VAL A 170 9.23 -6.26 -3.40
C VAL A 170 10.29 -6.31 -2.32
N MET A 171 9.89 -6.68 -1.11
CA MET A 171 10.75 -6.81 0.06
C MET A 171 10.61 -8.18 0.71
N VAL A 172 11.71 -8.70 1.27
CA VAL A 172 11.69 -9.96 2.01
C VAL A 172 11.18 -9.72 3.42
N THR A 173 10.11 -10.41 3.78
CA THR A 173 9.47 -10.29 5.09
C THR A 173 9.91 -11.44 6.00
N HIS A 174 10.98 -11.25 6.78
CA HIS A 174 11.53 -12.30 7.69
C HIS A 174 10.72 -12.51 8.97
N MET A 175 9.40 -12.23 8.98
CA MET A 175 8.57 -12.33 10.18
C MET A 175 7.33 -13.20 10.03
N PRO A 176 6.98 -13.98 11.11
CA PRO A 176 5.68 -14.60 11.19
C PRO A 176 4.57 -13.53 11.12
N ARG A 177 3.59 -13.72 10.26
CA ARG A 177 2.47 -12.78 10.04
C ARG A 177 1.69 -12.41 11.31
N ALA A 178 1.62 -13.33 12.28
CA ALA A 178 1.02 -13.04 13.57
C ALA A 178 1.68 -11.86 14.30
N LEU A 179 2.96 -11.56 14.00
CA LEU A 179 3.72 -10.44 14.58
C LEU A 179 3.67 -9.19 13.69
N VAL A 180 3.32 -9.28 12.42
CA VAL A 180 3.08 -8.12 11.54
C VAL A 180 1.87 -7.31 12.03
N ALA A 181 0.96 -7.93 12.77
CA ALA A 181 -0.13 -7.26 13.46
C ALA A 181 0.36 -6.29 14.57
N SER A 182 1.58 -6.43 15.07
CA SER A 182 2.16 -5.48 15.99
C SER A 182 2.97 -4.43 15.20
N TRP A 183 2.38 -3.26 15.02
CA TRP A 183 2.96 -2.08 14.35
C TRP A 183 4.42 -1.78 14.72
N ASN A 184 4.77 -1.92 16.01
CA ASN A 184 6.12 -1.67 16.51
C ASN A 184 7.17 -2.61 15.92
N ALA A 185 6.79 -3.87 15.63
CA ALA A 185 7.68 -4.82 14.98
C ALA A 185 7.86 -4.49 13.49
N PHE A 186 6.79 -4.03 12.82
CA PHE A 186 6.84 -3.63 11.42
C PHE A 186 7.78 -2.43 11.20
N VAL A 187 7.66 -1.38 12.00
CA VAL A 187 8.43 -0.14 11.85
C VAL A 187 9.90 -0.34 12.23
N LYS A 188 10.20 -0.99 13.36
CA LYS A 188 11.59 -1.23 13.80
C LYS A 188 12.37 -2.12 12.83
N GLN A 189 11.71 -3.05 12.15
CA GLN A 189 12.35 -3.97 11.21
C GLN A 189 12.31 -3.51 9.75
N SER A 190 11.55 -2.49 9.40
CA SER A 190 11.51 -1.94 8.03
C SER A 190 12.87 -1.45 7.55
N PHE A 191 13.72 -0.98 8.46
CA PHE A 191 15.08 -0.55 8.14
C PHE A 191 16.05 -1.72 7.88
N ALA A 192 15.75 -2.90 8.41
CA ALA A 192 16.53 -4.13 8.20
C ALA A 192 16.02 -4.98 7.03
N ARG A 193 14.91 -4.59 6.37
CA ARG A 193 14.34 -5.35 5.27
C ARG A 193 15.18 -5.23 4.02
N GLN A 194 15.41 -6.37 3.39
CA GLN A 194 16.12 -6.44 2.12
C GLN A 194 15.14 -6.37 0.96
N ALA A 195 15.52 -5.61 -0.08
CA ALA A 195 14.80 -5.66 -1.34
C ALA A 195 15.00 -7.03 -2.01
N VAL A 196 13.95 -7.55 -2.63
CA VAL A 196 14.08 -8.75 -3.45
C VAL A 196 15.00 -8.46 -4.63
N PRO A 197 16.08 -9.26 -4.83
CA PRO A 197 17.06 -9.00 -5.87
C PRO A 197 16.41 -8.84 -7.25
N GLY A 198 16.83 -7.82 -8.00
CA GLY A 198 16.37 -7.58 -9.36
C GLY A 198 14.94 -7.08 -9.51
N MET A 199 14.14 -6.95 -8.45
CA MET A 199 12.73 -6.54 -8.58
C MET A 199 12.61 -5.07 -8.99
N ALA A 200 13.40 -4.17 -8.37
CA ALA A 200 13.45 -2.77 -8.81
C ALA A 200 13.92 -2.65 -10.27
N ALA A 201 14.95 -3.44 -10.65
CA ALA A 201 15.44 -3.47 -12.02
C ALA A 201 14.37 -3.95 -13.02
N LEU A 202 13.58 -4.98 -12.66
CA LEU A 202 12.46 -5.47 -13.47
C LEU A 202 11.43 -4.36 -13.68
N LEU A 203 10.96 -3.71 -12.62
CA LEU A 203 9.94 -2.66 -12.72
C LEU A 203 10.43 -1.46 -13.52
N ASN A 204 11.67 -1.01 -13.32
CA ASN A 204 12.27 0.07 -14.09
C ASN A 204 12.44 -0.29 -15.58
N ARG A 205 12.78 -1.57 -15.89
CA ARG A 205 12.84 -2.04 -17.29
C ARG A 205 11.48 -2.03 -17.95
N VAL A 206 10.43 -2.46 -17.24
CA VAL A 206 9.06 -2.39 -17.76
C VAL A 206 8.69 -0.95 -18.11
N GLN A 207 8.94 0.03 -17.25
CA GLN A 207 8.65 1.44 -17.53
C GLN A 207 9.52 2.00 -18.66
N LYS A 208 10.78 1.60 -18.74
CA LYS A 208 11.67 2.04 -19.83
C LYS A 208 11.21 1.49 -21.19
N THR A 209 10.74 0.25 -21.22
CA THR A 209 10.24 -0.40 -22.45
C THR A 209 8.86 0.11 -22.85
N ASN A 210 8.04 0.47 -21.86
CA ASN A 210 6.67 0.95 -22.05
C ASN A 210 6.53 2.33 -21.39
N PRO A 211 6.96 3.41 -22.07
CA PRO A 211 6.88 4.77 -21.53
C PRO A 211 5.44 5.14 -21.16
N GLY A 212 5.27 5.68 -19.95
CA GLY A 212 3.94 6.00 -19.42
C GLY A 212 3.25 4.87 -18.64
N ALA A 213 3.80 3.65 -18.65
CA ALA A 213 3.26 2.54 -17.89
C ALA A 213 3.20 2.87 -16.39
N PRO A 214 2.01 2.93 -15.78
CA PRO A 214 1.89 3.13 -14.34
C PRO A 214 2.36 1.88 -13.60
N VAL A 215 3.06 2.09 -12.48
CA VAL A 215 3.31 1.03 -11.49
C VAL A 215 2.43 1.33 -10.28
N ILE A 216 1.52 0.43 -9.95
CA ILE A 216 0.63 0.53 -8.81
C ILE A 216 1.00 -0.59 -7.83
N TYR A 217 1.28 -0.23 -6.59
CA TYR A 217 1.60 -1.18 -5.54
C TYR A 217 0.34 -1.54 -4.76
N LEU A 218 0.13 -2.83 -4.51
CA LEU A 218 -1.07 -3.35 -3.88
C LEU A 218 -0.68 -4.27 -2.72
N SER A 219 -0.99 -3.88 -1.48
CA SER A 219 -0.65 -4.66 -0.29
C SER A 219 -1.83 -4.81 0.66
N THR A 220 -1.80 -5.86 1.46
CA THR A 220 -2.68 -6.05 2.61
C THR A 220 -2.22 -5.31 3.87
N GLY A 221 -1.08 -4.62 3.79
CA GLY A 221 -0.55 -3.76 4.86
C GLY A 221 -1.42 -2.53 5.10
N ALA A 222 -1.31 -1.95 6.29
CA ALA A 222 -2.08 -0.78 6.67
C ALA A 222 -1.51 0.53 6.08
N TRP A 223 -2.37 1.52 5.84
CA TRP A 223 -2.01 2.82 5.30
C TRP A 223 -0.93 3.58 6.10
N ASN A 224 -0.85 3.35 7.39
CA ASN A 224 0.14 4.00 8.27
C ASN A 224 1.59 3.57 7.98
N VAL A 225 1.83 2.48 7.22
CA VAL A 225 3.18 2.07 6.81
C VAL A 225 3.68 2.79 5.55
N VAL A 226 2.82 3.49 4.82
CA VAL A 226 3.15 4.14 3.54
C VAL A 226 4.38 5.06 3.62
N PRO A 227 4.56 5.92 4.63
CA PRO A 227 5.76 6.75 4.72
C PRO A 227 7.05 5.94 4.78
N THR A 228 7.04 4.83 5.53
CA THR A 228 8.19 3.92 5.64
C THR A 228 8.45 3.17 4.32
N LEU A 229 7.38 2.75 3.64
CA LEU A 229 7.50 2.11 2.33
C LEU A 229 8.05 3.07 1.26
N ARG A 230 7.63 4.34 1.25
CA ARG A 230 8.18 5.35 0.34
C ARG A 230 9.70 5.47 0.49
N ASN A 231 10.19 5.60 1.73
CA ASN A 231 11.63 5.67 1.99
C ASN A 231 12.37 4.40 1.55
N PHE A 232 11.77 3.23 1.78
CA PHE A 232 12.33 1.97 1.32
C PHE A 232 12.41 1.95 -0.22
N PHE A 233 11.35 2.35 -0.92
CA PHE A 233 11.30 2.37 -2.39
C PHE A 233 12.33 3.34 -2.97
N GLU A 234 12.43 4.53 -2.43
CA GLU A 234 13.43 5.54 -2.84
C GLU A 234 14.86 5.00 -2.63
N ARG A 235 15.16 4.45 -1.46
CA ARG A 235 16.48 3.88 -1.14
C ARG A 235 16.89 2.74 -2.07
N HIS A 236 15.94 1.91 -2.48
CA HIS A 236 16.19 0.75 -3.34
C HIS A 236 15.87 0.98 -4.81
N ASN A 237 15.67 2.25 -5.23
CA ASN A 237 15.40 2.65 -6.60
C ASN A 237 14.18 1.96 -7.23
N PHE A 238 13.13 1.71 -6.45
CA PHE A 238 11.84 1.29 -7.00
C PHE A 238 11.15 2.46 -7.68
N PRO A 239 10.46 2.25 -8.82
CA PRO A 239 9.71 3.31 -9.46
C PRO A 239 8.61 3.85 -8.54
N ARG A 240 8.41 5.17 -8.58
CA ARG A 240 7.32 5.80 -7.84
C ARG A 240 5.97 5.39 -8.40
N GLY A 241 5.03 5.07 -7.53
CA GLY A 241 3.67 4.71 -7.92
C GLY A 241 2.69 4.78 -6.75
N PRO A 242 1.39 4.90 -7.04
CA PRO A 242 0.34 4.80 -6.03
C PRO A 242 0.42 3.48 -5.26
N MET A 243 0.21 3.57 -3.93
CA MET A 243 0.15 2.42 -3.05
C MET A 243 -1.30 2.24 -2.59
N LEU A 244 -1.90 1.09 -2.88
CA LEU A 244 -3.25 0.73 -2.47
C LEU A 244 -3.15 -0.21 -1.26
N MET A 245 -3.36 0.35 -0.08
CA MET A 245 -3.19 -0.32 1.20
C MET A 245 -4.53 -0.67 1.84
N THR A 246 -4.50 -1.50 2.87
CA THR A 246 -5.70 -1.91 3.62
C THR A 246 -5.98 -0.97 4.79
N ASP A 247 -7.24 -0.84 5.13
CA ASP A 247 -7.66 -0.24 6.38
C ASP A 247 -7.65 -1.30 7.50
N TRP A 248 -6.85 -1.05 8.55
CA TRP A 248 -6.80 -1.91 9.73
C TRP A 248 -7.65 -1.28 10.84
N GLY A 249 -8.76 -1.90 11.15
CA GLY A 249 -9.64 -1.47 12.22
C GLY A 249 -10.93 -2.29 12.26
N PRO A 250 -11.74 -2.18 13.32
CA PRO A 250 -13.04 -2.82 13.38
C PRO A 250 -13.94 -2.20 12.31
N THR A 251 -14.27 -2.97 11.28
CA THR A 251 -15.22 -2.60 10.24
C THR A 251 -16.62 -3.11 10.57
N ASN A 252 -17.65 -2.57 9.94
CA ASN A 252 -19.05 -3.04 10.10
C ASN A 252 -19.23 -4.52 9.71
N THR A 253 -18.27 -5.13 9.01
CA THR A 253 -18.33 -6.51 8.52
C THR A 253 -17.40 -7.47 9.24
N GLY A 254 -16.63 -7.00 10.25
CA GLY A 254 -15.70 -7.85 11.02
C GLY A 254 -14.41 -7.11 11.40
N TRP A 255 -13.61 -7.73 12.29
CA TRP A 255 -12.34 -7.18 12.78
C TRP A 255 -11.27 -7.04 11.69
N PHE A 256 -11.44 -7.79 10.57
CA PHE A 256 -10.53 -7.74 9.44
C PHE A 256 -11.32 -7.94 8.15
N ARG A 257 -11.28 -6.99 7.22
CA ARG A 257 -11.47 -7.36 5.82
C ARG A 257 -10.42 -8.41 5.50
N SER A 258 -10.82 -9.54 4.93
CA SER A 258 -9.81 -10.51 4.49
C SER A 258 -8.90 -9.80 3.48
N GLY A 259 -7.58 -9.97 3.63
CA GLY A 259 -6.61 -9.36 2.70
C GLY A 259 -6.90 -9.76 1.26
N LEU A 260 -7.47 -10.94 1.06
CA LEU A 260 -7.97 -11.45 -0.21
C LEU A 260 -9.06 -10.55 -0.81
N GLU A 261 -10.08 -10.18 -0.04
CA GLU A 261 -11.19 -9.34 -0.51
C GLU A 261 -10.73 -7.91 -0.80
N HIS A 262 -9.76 -7.40 -0.03
CA HIS A 262 -9.16 -6.09 -0.31
C HIS A 262 -8.47 -6.10 -1.68
N LYS A 263 -7.55 -7.05 -1.94
CA LYS A 263 -6.84 -7.15 -3.22
C LYS A 263 -7.81 -7.33 -4.39
N ARG A 264 -8.80 -8.20 -4.27
CA ARG A 264 -9.85 -8.39 -5.30
C ARG A 264 -10.61 -7.10 -5.59
N THR A 265 -11.01 -6.38 -4.55
CA THR A 265 -11.76 -5.12 -4.69
C THR A 265 -10.93 -4.04 -5.38
N GLN A 266 -9.66 -3.86 -4.98
CA GLN A 266 -8.79 -2.87 -5.60
C GLN A 266 -8.47 -3.21 -7.06
N LEU A 267 -8.20 -4.47 -7.38
CA LEU A 267 -7.98 -4.92 -8.76
C LEU A 267 -9.20 -4.66 -9.64
N ARG A 268 -10.40 -5.07 -9.21
CA ARG A 268 -11.64 -4.79 -9.95
C ARG A 268 -11.85 -3.29 -10.15
N ARG A 269 -11.56 -2.49 -9.12
CA ARG A 269 -11.65 -1.04 -9.23
C ARG A 269 -10.68 -0.48 -10.27
N LEU A 270 -9.43 -0.96 -10.32
CA LEU A 270 -8.46 -0.56 -11.34
C LEU A 270 -8.94 -0.90 -12.76
N MET A 271 -9.57 -2.07 -12.97
CA MET A 271 -10.14 -2.43 -14.27
C MET A 271 -11.27 -1.47 -14.71
N ILE A 272 -12.06 -0.99 -13.75
CA ILE A 272 -13.16 -0.05 -14.02
C ILE A 272 -12.62 1.37 -14.22
N ASP A 273 -11.72 1.82 -13.37
CA ASP A 273 -11.20 3.19 -13.38
C ASP A 273 -10.25 3.44 -14.58
N LEU A 274 -9.58 2.37 -15.07
CA LEU A 274 -8.55 2.40 -16.10
C LEU A 274 -8.82 1.31 -17.17
N PRO A 275 -9.92 1.41 -17.92
CA PRO A 275 -10.41 0.31 -18.76
C PRO A 275 -9.53 -0.01 -19.97
N GLU A 276 -8.66 0.91 -20.39
CA GLU A 276 -7.77 0.73 -21.54
C GLU A 276 -6.39 0.17 -21.18
N VAL A 277 -6.11 0.03 -19.86
CA VAL A 277 -4.83 -0.50 -19.38
C VAL A 277 -4.87 -2.03 -19.34
N LYS A 278 -3.87 -2.67 -19.93
CA LYS A 278 -3.59 -4.09 -19.76
C LYS A 278 -2.53 -4.27 -18.68
N TRP A 279 -2.71 -5.22 -17.78
CA TRP A 279 -1.94 -5.30 -16.57
C TRP A 279 -0.95 -6.46 -16.56
N LEU A 280 0.31 -6.15 -16.27
CA LEU A 280 1.29 -7.10 -15.75
C LEU A 280 1.07 -7.20 -14.23
N LEU A 281 0.67 -8.38 -13.75
CA LEU A 281 0.43 -8.65 -12.34
C LEU A 281 1.65 -9.35 -11.73
N ILE A 282 2.25 -8.76 -10.70
CA ILE A 282 3.45 -9.30 -10.04
C ILE A 282 3.12 -9.57 -8.57
N GLY A 283 3.34 -10.79 -8.10
CA GLY A 283 3.08 -11.23 -6.74
C GLY A 283 3.94 -12.41 -6.33
N ASP A 284 3.65 -13.01 -5.19
CA ASP A 284 4.35 -14.16 -4.63
C ASP A 284 3.51 -15.44 -4.59
N ASP A 285 4.14 -16.57 -4.26
CA ASP A 285 3.47 -17.87 -4.09
C ASP A 285 3.21 -18.26 -2.63
N GLY A 286 3.55 -17.41 -1.68
CA GLY A 286 3.30 -17.62 -0.24
C GLY A 286 1.92 -17.19 0.21
N GLN A 287 1.19 -16.44 -0.63
CA GLN A 287 -0.11 -15.87 -0.31
C GLN A 287 -1.18 -16.22 -1.37
N PHE A 288 -2.22 -15.39 -1.38
CA PHE A 288 -3.38 -15.56 -2.25
C PHE A 288 -3.18 -14.98 -3.66
N ASP A 289 -2.02 -14.39 -3.99
CA ASP A 289 -1.83 -13.70 -5.27
C ASP A 289 -2.05 -14.61 -6.47
N ARG A 290 -1.59 -15.85 -6.41
CA ARG A 290 -1.83 -16.85 -7.48
C ARG A 290 -3.32 -17.07 -7.73
N ILE A 291 -4.11 -17.11 -6.67
CA ILE A 291 -5.57 -17.32 -6.77
C ILE A 291 -6.22 -16.05 -7.30
N ILE A 292 -5.92 -14.91 -6.68
CA ILE A 292 -6.53 -13.62 -7.02
C ILE A 292 -6.23 -13.24 -8.48
N TYR A 293 -4.97 -13.41 -8.90
CA TYR A 293 -4.57 -13.07 -10.26
C TYR A 293 -5.10 -14.09 -11.29
N GLY A 294 -5.19 -15.36 -10.90
CA GLY A 294 -5.82 -16.39 -11.72
C GLY A 294 -7.30 -16.14 -11.94
N ASP A 295 -8.04 -15.83 -10.88
CA ASP A 295 -9.46 -15.47 -10.96
C ASP A 295 -9.66 -14.23 -11.82
N LEU A 296 -8.83 -13.18 -11.62
CA LEU A 296 -8.91 -11.97 -12.42
C LEU A 296 -8.64 -12.23 -13.91
N ALA A 297 -7.62 -13.04 -14.23
CA ALA A 297 -7.29 -13.37 -15.60
C ALA A 297 -8.34 -14.28 -16.26
N HIS A 298 -9.04 -15.10 -15.46
CA HIS A 298 -10.18 -15.87 -15.95
C HIS A 298 -11.39 -14.98 -16.27
N ASP A 299 -11.72 -14.05 -15.36
CA ASP A 299 -12.88 -13.17 -15.50
C ASP A 299 -12.65 -12.01 -16.47
N HIS A 300 -11.40 -11.52 -16.58
CA HIS A 300 -11.00 -10.34 -17.35
C HIS A 300 -9.70 -10.57 -18.14
N GLY A 301 -9.63 -11.68 -18.90
CA GLY A 301 -8.43 -12.06 -19.64
C GLY A 301 -7.95 -11.03 -20.65
N ASP A 302 -8.86 -10.21 -21.18
CA ASP A 302 -8.55 -9.08 -22.07
C ASP A 302 -7.79 -7.94 -21.36
N LYS A 303 -7.82 -7.88 -20.04
CA LYS A 303 -7.15 -6.88 -19.18
C LYS A 303 -5.85 -7.38 -18.55
N VAL A 304 -5.55 -8.67 -18.62
CA VAL A 304 -4.33 -9.24 -18.02
C VAL A 304 -3.36 -9.63 -19.13
N GLU A 305 -2.26 -8.91 -19.24
CA GLU A 305 -1.21 -9.18 -20.22
C GLU A 305 -0.32 -10.36 -19.79
N ALA A 306 0.10 -10.37 -18.54
CA ALA A 306 0.90 -11.45 -17.97
C ALA A 306 0.80 -11.49 -16.44
N ILE A 307 1.12 -12.66 -15.86
CA ILE A 307 1.23 -12.87 -14.43
C ILE A 307 2.65 -13.35 -14.11
N ALA A 308 3.36 -12.65 -13.23
CA ALA A 308 4.71 -12.98 -12.80
C ALA A 308 4.71 -13.31 -11.31
N ILE A 309 5.03 -14.56 -10.94
CA ILE A 309 4.97 -15.06 -9.56
C ILE A 309 6.37 -15.29 -9.02
N ARG A 310 6.72 -14.57 -7.94
CA ARG A 310 7.92 -14.84 -7.16
C ARG A 310 7.75 -16.13 -6.38
N LYS A 311 8.69 -17.07 -6.56
CA LYS A 311 8.76 -18.30 -5.76
C LYS A 311 9.55 -18.04 -4.50
N LEU A 312 8.90 -18.22 -3.36
CA LEU A 312 9.52 -18.12 -2.05
C LEU A 312 10.41 -19.32 -1.78
N THR A 313 11.44 -19.13 -0.97
CA THR A 313 12.25 -20.22 -0.42
C THR A 313 11.46 -20.97 0.67
N SER A 314 11.86 -22.18 1.03
CA SER A 314 11.18 -22.96 2.08
C SER A 314 11.14 -22.23 3.42
N SER A 315 12.19 -21.46 3.76
CA SER A 315 12.24 -20.65 4.97
C SER A 315 11.28 -19.44 4.91
N GLU A 316 11.16 -18.79 3.77
CA GLU A 316 10.20 -17.69 3.56
C GLU A 316 8.76 -18.22 3.62
N HIS A 317 8.46 -19.39 3.05
CA HIS A 317 7.14 -20.02 3.16
C HIS A 317 6.72 -20.28 4.62
N VAL A 318 7.63 -20.82 5.44
CA VAL A 318 7.36 -21.06 6.88
C VAL A 318 7.05 -19.75 7.59
N LEU A 319 7.80 -18.70 7.32
CA LEU A 319 7.61 -17.36 7.91
C LEU A 319 6.36 -16.65 7.36
N ALA A 320 6.02 -16.88 6.11
CA ALA A 320 4.79 -16.35 5.50
C ALA A 320 3.50 -16.95 6.09
N GLY A 321 3.61 -17.86 7.07
CA GLY A 321 2.46 -18.54 7.69
C GLY A 321 1.82 -19.57 6.77
N GLY A 322 2.56 -20.00 5.74
CA GLY A 322 2.17 -21.06 4.85
C GLY A 322 2.05 -22.37 5.60
N ASN A 323 0.85 -22.81 5.90
CA ASN A 323 0.61 -24.22 5.91
C ASN A 323 1.04 -24.74 4.53
N HIS A 324 1.84 -25.79 4.48
CA HIS A 324 2.14 -26.55 3.26
C HIS A 324 0.85 -27.22 2.72
N VAL A 325 -0.22 -26.48 2.58
CA VAL A 325 -1.33 -26.89 1.76
C VAL A 325 -0.79 -26.68 0.34
N ALA A 326 -0.27 -27.77 -0.24
CA ALA A 326 -0.13 -27.87 -1.67
C ALA A 326 -1.41 -27.27 -2.25
N LEU A 327 -1.28 -26.13 -2.95
CA LEU A 327 -2.43 -25.42 -3.51
C LEU A 327 -3.31 -26.47 -4.16
N ALA A 328 -4.55 -26.60 -3.72
CA ALA A 328 -5.46 -27.62 -4.23
C ALA A 328 -5.47 -27.50 -5.76
N GLU A 329 -5.47 -28.62 -6.46
CA GLU A 329 -5.43 -28.67 -7.94
C GLU A 329 -6.35 -27.68 -8.67
N PRO A 330 -7.53 -27.28 -8.14
CA PRO A 330 -8.38 -26.25 -8.75
C PRO A 330 -7.69 -24.89 -8.91
N GLN A 331 -6.81 -24.50 -7.98
CA GLN A 331 -6.12 -23.19 -8.01
C GLN A 331 -5.02 -23.12 -9.07
N VAL A 332 -4.38 -24.26 -9.34
CA VAL A 332 -3.41 -24.40 -10.43
C VAL A 332 -4.11 -24.43 -11.79
N ARG A 333 -5.33 -24.98 -11.83
CA ARG A 333 -6.16 -25.01 -13.06
C ARG A 333 -6.61 -23.62 -13.46
N SER A 334 -7.04 -22.76 -12.52
CA SER A 334 -7.46 -21.38 -12.80
C SER A 334 -6.37 -20.57 -13.54
N LEU A 335 -5.12 -20.62 -13.07
CA LEU A 335 -3.99 -19.95 -13.73
C LEU A 335 -3.71 -20.51 -15.15
N LYS A 336 -3.79 -21.83 -15.34
CA LYS A 336 -3.55 -22.46 -16.65
C LYS A 336 -4.69 -22.24 -17.65
N GLN A 337 -5.91 -22.08 -17.17
CA GLN A 337 -7.11 -21.89 -17.97
C GLN A 337 -7.36 -20.43 -18.36
N SER A 338 -6.69 -19.47 -17.71
CA SER A 338 -6.89 -18.04 -17.92
C SER A 338 -6.43 -17.54 -19.31
N GLY A 339 -5.66 -18.32 -20.05
CA GLY A 339 -5.07 -17.90 -21.34
C GLY A 339 -3.96 -16.84 -21.20
N ALA A 340 -3.77 -16.24 -20.01
CA ALA A 340 -2.72 -15.28 -19.75
C ALA A 340 -1.34 -15.96 -19.65
N LEU A 341 -0.29 -15.25 -20.09
CA LEU A 341 1.08 -15.70 -19.87
C LEU A 341 1.41 -15.73 -18.39
N VAL A 342 1.77 -16.90 -17.84
CA VAL A 342 2.18 -17.06 -16.45
C VAL A 342 3.65 -17.45 -16.39
N VAL A 343 4.46 -16.64 -15.73
CA VAL A 343 5.88 -16.92 -15.47
C VAL A 343 6.15 -17.00 -13.97
N SER A 344 7.18 -17.74 -13.58
CA SER A 344 7.59 -17.79 -12.18
C SER A 344 9.12 -17.82 -12.04
N GLY A 345 9.63 -17.17 -10.99
CA GLY A 345 11.06 -17.04 -10.72
C GLY A 345 11.33 -16.75 -9.26
N ARG A 346 12.57 -16.92 -8.81
CA ARG A 346 12.97 -16.65 -7.41
C ARG A 346 13.13 -15.16 -7.11
N ASP A 347 13.42 -14.37 -8.14
CA ASP A 347 13.78 -12.96 -8.05
C ASP A 347 13.38 -12.20 -9.33
N GLY A 348 13.53 -10.89 -9.31
CA GLY A 348 13.20 -10.03 -10.45
C GLY A 348 14.05 -10.31 -11.68
N PHE A 349 15.30 -10.72 -11.53
CA PHE A 349 16.15 -11.07 -12.67
C PHE A 349 15.65 -12.33 -13.38
N THR A 350 15.25 -13.34 -12.62
CA THR A 350 14.69 -14.58 -13.18
C THR A 350 13.34 -14.34 -13.84
N LEU A 351 12.50 -13.50 -13.24
CA LEU A 351 11.22 -13.10 -13.82
C LEU A 351 11.42 -12.31 -15.13
N ALA A 352 12.36 -11.35 -15.16
CA ALA A 352 12.66 -10.57 -16.35
C ALA A 352 13.14 -11.45 -17.53
N ARG A 353 13.92 -12.50 -17.27
CA ARG A 353 14.36 -13.44 -18.32
C ARG A 353 13.22 -14.27 -18.91
N LYS A 354 12.11 -14.44 -18.21
CA LYS A 354 10.98 -15.26 -18.65
C LYS A 354 9.83 -14.45 -19.25
N LEU A 355 9.81 -13.15 -18.96
CA LEU A 355 8.83 -12.25 -19.56
C LEU A 355 9.22 -11.91 -21.00
N PRO A 356 8.23 -11.68 -21.89
CA PRO A 356 8.49 -11.26 -23.27
C PRO A 356 9.27 -9.95 -23.35
N ALA A 357 10.08 -9.82 -24.39
CA ALA A 357 10.83 -8.59 -24.66
C ALA A 357 9.92 -7.37 -24.87
N SER A 358 8.70 -7.57 -25.34
CA SER A 358 7.68 -6.52 -25.44
C SER A 358 7.34 -5.87 -24.09
N LEU A 359 7.46 -6.62 -22.99
CA LEU A 359 7.17 -6.11 -21.65
C LEU A 359 8.40 -5.53 -20.94
N VAL A 360 9.56 -6.17 -21.11
CA VAL A 360 10.77 -5.86 -20.32
C VAL A 360 11.96 -5.38 -21.15
N GLY A 361 11.80 -5.22 -22.45
CA GLY A 361 12.89 -4.91 -23.36
C GLY A 361 13.81 -6.11 -23.68
N PRO A 362 14.75 -5.93 -24.60
CA PRO A 362 15.70 -6.98 -24.96
C PRO A 362 16.53 -7.39 -23.73
N GLN A 363 16.83 -8.67 -23.64
CA GLN A 363 17.70 -9.19 -22.59
C GLN A 363 19.14 -8.74 -22.85
N PRO A 364 19.90 -8.37 -21.78
CA PRO A 364 21.29 -8.01 -21.92
C PRO A 364 22.15 -9.20 -22.36
#